data_1c3f3eedc8f8c4422187201946bed57e
#
_entry.id   1c3f3eedc8f8c4422187201946bed57e
#
_cell.length_a   1.000
_cell.length_b   1.000
_cell.length_c   1.000
_cell.angle_alpha   90.00
_cell.angle_beta   90.00
_cell.angle_gamma   90.00
#
_symmetry.space_group_name_H-M   'P 1'
#
loop_
_entity.id
_entity.type
_entity.pdbx_description
1 polymer ?
#
loop_
_entity_poly.entity_id
_entity_poly.type
_entity_poly.pdbx_seq_one_letter_code
_entity_poly.pdbx_strand_id
1 'polypeptide(L)'
;MLSGNNIMDAISRYGVPTKIRLDNGGAYKNVEYSPLEFYVESRGKKLLTADEKIAKRMLQNGDKGLYMNMGIEYHYALPGNPESKSIEAFWDYCISPFEKSFPSWIGNKFENRPEIFKGMDNKTLVRKYGDKFPTWDAFCDRLDKYIQYYNNKQRATLVTIEGNQLSPIEAYTQIEHTIPSQMELTSKMRDPYIETRVVQRSMIEKNGILYWHPIFASMIGRKIGLYYDEKNLREIILCNEKGVRPDRVW
;
A
#
# COMPACT_ATOMS: atom_id res chain seq x y z
N MET A 1 -4.89 7.56 1.84
CA MET A 1 -5.22 6.64 0.74
C MET A 1 -4.06 6.29 -0.22
N LEU A 2 -2.97 7.07 -0.29
CA LEU A 2 -1.84 6.74 -1.19
C LEU A 2 -0.97 5.55 -0.73
N SER A 3 -0.85 5.28 0.57
CA SER A 3 0.03 4.23 1.10
C SER A 3 -0.46 2.79 0.84
N GLY A 4 -1.78 2.59 0.81
CA GLY A 4 -2.35 1.27 0.60
C GLY A 4 -2.12 0.70 -0.79
N ASN A 5 -2.22 1.54 -1.80
CA ASN A 5 -1.95 1.14 -3.18
C ASN A 5 -0.49 0.74 -3.39
N ASN A 6 0.45 1.40 -2.69
CA ASN A 6 1.87 1.10 -2.83
C ASN A 6 2.24 -0.29 -2.30
N ILE A 7 1.63 -0.74 -1.19
CA ILE A 7 1.86 -2.09 -0.65
C ILE A 7 1.32 -3.15 -1.63
N MET A 8 0.16 -2.90 -2.22
CA MET A 8 -0.43 -3.83 -3.18
C MET A 8 0.31 -3.87 -4.50
N ASP A 9 0.74 -2.72 -5.00
CA ASP A 9 1.58 -2.65 -6.17
C ASP A 9 2.91 -3.39 -5.92
N ALA A 10 3.47 -3.27 -4.72
CA ALA A 10 4.67 -4.02 -4.34
C ALA A 10 4.40 -5.53 -4.30
N ILE A 11 3.32 -5.97 -3.65
CA ILE A 11 2.96 -7.40 -3.58
C ILE A 11 2.67 -7.97 -4.97
N SER A 12 1.99 -7.22 -5.84
CA SER A 12 1.68 -7.67 -7.20
C SER A 12 2.92 -7.83 -8.09
N ARG A 13 3.96 -7.03 -7.84
CA ARG A 13 5.21 -7.05 -8.62
C ARG A 13 6.27 -7.96 -8.04
N TYR A 14 6.37 -7.99 -6.74
CA TYR A 14 7.50 -8.61 -6.03
C TYR A 14 7.10 -9.81 -5.17
N GLY A 15 5.82 -10.16 -5.12
CA GLY A 15 5.33 -11.28 -4.34
C GLY A 15 4.94 -10.93 -2.90
N VAL A 16 4.33 -11.90 -2.24
CA VAL A 16 3.87 -11.79 -0.85
C VAL A 16 5.06 -11.91 0.10
N PRO A 17 5.37 -10.88 0.90
CA PRO A 17 6.41 -10.99 1.90
C PRO A 17 5.95 -11.87 3.06
N THR A 18 6.86 -12.63 3.67
CA THR A 18 6.56 -13.39 4.89
C THR A 18 6.38 -12.48 6.10
N LYS A 19 7.12 -11.36 6.12
CA LYS A 19 7.10 -10.39 7.23
C LYS A 19 7.24 -8.97 6.73
N ILE A 20 6.49 -8.04 7.32
CA ILE A 20 6.63 -6.60 7.09
C ILE A 20 6.79 -5.84 8.40
N ARG A 21 7.55 -4.77 8.36
CA ARG A 21 7.67 -3.81 9.45
C ARG A 21 7.13 -2.47 8.99
N LEU A 22 6.22 -1.91 9.76
CA LEU A 22 5.48 -0.70 9.43
C LEU A 22 5.80 0.42 10.43
N ASP A 23 5.71 1.66 9.96
CA ASP A 23 5.73 2.81 10.86
C ASP A 23 4.40 2.95 11.61
N ASN A 24 4.45 3.52 12.83
CA ASN A 24 3.25 3.83 13.61
C ASN A 24 2.45 5.04 13.10
N GLY A 25 2.89 5.67 12.01
CA GLY A 25 2.19 6.80 11.40
C GLY A 25 0.77 6.42 10.97
N GLY A 26 -0.20 7.33 11.14
CA GLY A 26 -1.60 7.08 10.79
C GLY A 26 -1.83 6.67 9.32
N ALA A 27 -0.88 7.01 8.43
CA ALA A 27 -0.92 6.57 7.02
C ALA A 27 -0.71 5.06 6.83
N TYR A 28 -0.05 4.39 7.77
CA TYR A 28 0.24 2.95 7.73
C TYR A 28 -0.73 2.12 8.58
N LYS A 29 -1.42 2.77 9.53
CA LYS A 29 -2.49 2.14 10.30
C LYS A 29 -3.78 2.21 9.50
N ASN A 30 -4.14 1.09 8.90
CA ASN A 30 -5.39 0.95 8.13
C ASN A 30 -6.18 -0.23 8.68
N VAL A 31 -7.43 0.02 9.00
CA VAL A 31 -8.34 -0.99 9.57
C VAL A 31 -8.56 -2.18 8.63
N GLU A 32 -8.52 -1.96 7.32
CA GLU A 32 -8.68 -3.03 6.31
C GLU A 32 -7.47 -3.97 6.26
N TYR A 33 -6.29 -3.49 6.66
CA TYR A 33 -5.06 -4.28 6.62
C TYR A 33 -4.80 -5.01 7.92
N SER A 34 -5.11 -4.36 9.07
CA SER A 34 -4.85 -4.87 10.41
C SER A 34 -5.97 -4.56 11.40
N PRO A 35 -7.18 -5.09 11.21
CA PRO A 35 -8.33 -4.78 12.07
C PRO A 35 -8.11 -5.20 13.53
N LEU A 36 -7.26 -6.19 13.76
CA LEU A 36 -6.99 -6.67 15.14
C LEU A 36 -6.42 -5.56 16.02
N GLU A 37 -5.56 -4.69 15.50
CA GLU A 37 -4.98 -3.56 16.24
C GLU A 37 -6.08 -2.61 16.75
N PHE A 38 -6.99 -2.21 15.87
CA PHE A 38 -8.11 -1.35 16.23
C PHE A 38 -9.08 -2.02 17.18
N TYR A 39 -9.30 -3.32 17.04
CA TYR A 39 -10.13 -4.08 17.96
C TYR A 39 -9.53 -4.15 19.36
N VAL A 40 -8.22 -4.39 19.46
CA VAL A 40 -7.51 -4.41 20.76
C VAL A 40 -7.55 -3.03 21.41
N GLU A 41 -7.33 -1.96 20.65
CA GLU A 41 -7.43 -0.58 21.12
C GLU A 41 -8.85 -0.21 21.58
N SER A 42 -9.88 -0.86 21.05
CA SER A 42 -11.28 -0.61 21.39
C SER A 42 -11.76 -1.22 22.71
N ARG A 43 -10.98 -2.18 23.26
CA ARG A 43 -11.38 -2.90 24.48
C ARG A 43 -11.58 -1.96 25.67
N GLY A 44 -12.71 -2.08 26.31
CA GLY A 44 -13.07 -1.27 27.50
C GLY A 44 -13.55 0.15 27.17
N LYS A 45 -13.57 0.58 25.93
CA LYS A 45 -14.11 1.90 25.54
C LYS A 45 -15.64 1.86 25.49
N LYS A 46 -16.28 2.88 26.04
CA LYS A 46 -17.73 3.07 25.95
C LYS A 46 -18.16 3.60 24.57
N LEU A 47 -17.32 4.44 23.95
CA LEU A 47 -17.55 5.03 22.64
C LEU A 47 -16.45 4.55 21.69
N LEU A 48 -16.85 3.95 20.57
CA LEU A 48 -15.93 3.45 19.54
C LEU A 48 -15.82 4.47 18.40
N THR A 49 -14.62 4.65 17.87
CA THR A 49 -14.37 5.38 16.63
C THR A 49 -14.99 4.64 15.44
N ALA A 50 -15.03 5.29 14.28
CA ALA A 50 -15.52 4.66 13.05
C ALA A 50 -14.70 3.40 12.70
N ASP A 51 -13.36 3.50 12.73
CA ASP A 51 -12.45 2.38 12.43
C ASP A 51 -12.57 1.23 13.42
N GLU A 52 -12.73 1.51 14.73
CA GLU A 52 -12.96 0.48 15.74
C GLU A 52 -14.27 -0.28 15.52
N LYS A 53 -15.32 0.41 15.05
CA LYS A 53 -16.59 -0.24 14.67
C LYS A 53 -16.43 -1.13 13.44
N ILE A 54 -15.66 -0.66 12.44
CA ILE A 54 -15.34 -1.42 11.25
C ILE A 54 -14.54 -2.66 11.65
N ALA A 55 -13.46 -2.50 12.41
CA ALA A 55 -12.63 -3.60 12.89
C ALA A 55 -13.44 -4.69 13.59
N LYS A 56 -14.33 -4.29 14.49
CA LYS A 56 -15.22 -5.22 15.18
C LYS A 56 -16.11 -6.00 14.22
N ARG A 57 -16.67 -5.33 13.21
CA ARG A 57 -17.50 -5.98 12.20
C ARG A 57 -16.70 -6.95 11.34
N MET A 58 -15.50 -6.55 10.87
CA MET A 58 -14.62 -7.41 10.09
C MET A 58 -14.30 -8.71 10.82
N LEU A 59 -13.84 -8.61 12.06
CA LEU A 59 -13.48 -9.77 12.88
C LEU A 59 -14.67 -10.66 13.22
N GLN A 60 -15.87 -10.09 13.45
CA GLN A 60 -17.09 -10.85 13.63
C GLN A 60 -17.49 -11.64 12.38
N ASN A 61 -17.16 -11.12 11.20
CA ASN A 61 -17.39 -11.80 9.91
C ASN A 61 -16.25 -12.75 9.52
N GLY A 62 -15.24 -12.94 10.36
CA GLY A 62 -14.09 -13.81 10.10
C GLY A 62 -13.01 -13.17 9.22
N ASP A 63 -13.16 -11.88 8.88
CA ASP A 63 -12.14 -11.14 8.13
C ASP A 63 -11.05 -10.64 9.08
N LYS A 64 -9.84 -11.16 8.90
CA LYS A 64 -8.67 -10.83 9.73
C LYS A 64 -7.83 -9.68 9.16
N GLY A 65 -8.28 -9.08 8.05
CA GLY A 65 -7.57 -8.04 7.33
C GLY A 65 -6.52 -8.59 6.35
N LEU A 66 -6.04 -7.70 5.47
CA LEU A 66 -5.17 -8.07 4.37
C LEU A 66 -3.94 -8.86 4.81
N TYR A 67 -3.18 -8.35 5.77
CA TYR A 67 -1.91 -8.98 6.16
C TYR A 67 -2.12 -10.42 6.64
N MET A 68 -3.04 -10.63 7.56
CA MET A 68 -3.30 -11.97 8.08
C MET A 68 -3.98 -12.90 7.05
N ASN A 69 -4.84 -12.35 6.19
CA ASN A 69 -5.48 -13.13 5.12
C ASN A 69 -4.47 -13.58 4.04
N MET A 70 -3.36 -12.87 3.90
CA MET A 70 -2.25 -13.23 3.00
C MET A 70 -1.14 -14.02 3.68
N GLY A 71 -1.24 -14.29 4.98
CA GLY A 71 -0.21 -14.98 5.74
C GLY A 71 1.02 -14.11 6.04
N ILE A 72 0.87 -12.77 5.97
CA ILE A 72 1.95 -11.83 6.24
C ILE A 72 2.01 -11.57 7.76
N GLU A 73 3.17 -11.81 8.36
CA GLU A 73 3.47 -11.35 9.71
C GLU A 73 3.80 -9.86 9.67
N TYR A 74 3.12 -9.06 10.47
CA TYR A 74 3.36 -7.62 10.50
C TYR A 74 3.67 -7.11 11.89
N HIS A 75 4.57 -6.13 11.96
CA HIS A 75 4.95 -5.46 13.21
C HIS A 75 4.99 -3.95 12.99
N TYR A 76 4.41 -3.22 13.92
CA TYR A 76 4.62 -1.77 13.98
C TYR A 76 5.91 -1.45 14.73
N ALA A 77 6.62 -0.43 14.24
CA ALA A 77 7.81 0.07 14.92
C ALA A 77 7.46 0.56 16.33
N LEU A 78 8.34 0.31 17.29
CA LEU A 78 8.12 0.79 18.66
C LEU A 78 8.18 2.32 18.69
N PRO A 79 7.22 3.00 19.32
CA PRO A 79 7.28 4.44 19.49
C PRO A 79 8.55 4.87 20.20
N GLY A 80 9.23 5.91 19.68
CA GLY A 80 10.45 6.45 20.29
C GLY A 80 11.72 5.61 20.09
N ASN A 81 11.66 4.51 19.32
CA ASN A 81 12.85 3.71 18.98
C ASN A 81 13.20 3.85 17.48
N PRO A 82 14.07 4.81 17.10
CA PRO A 82 14.47 5.00 15.71
C PRO A 82 15.26 3.81 15.14
N GLU A 83 15.99 3.06 15.96
CA GLU A 83 16.74 1.87 15.52
C GLU A 83 15.82 0.74 15.03
N SER A 84 14.55 0.76 15.43
CA SER A 84 13.55 -0.16 14.91
C SER A 84 13.17 0.09 13.45
N LYS A 85 13.64 1.19 12.85
CA LYS A 85 13.26 1.65 11.49
C LYS A 85 14.45 1.57 10.54
N SER A 86 14.69 0.41 9.97
CA SER A 86 15.73 0.23 8.94
C SER A 86 15.56 1.16 7.72
N ILE A 87 14.34 1.63 7.49
CA ILE A 87 14.03 2.54 6.37
C ILE A 87 14.67 3.93 6.55
N GLU A 88 14.86 4.41 7.77
CA GLU A 88 15.53 5.71 8.02
C GLU A 88 17.00 5.64 7.56
N ALA A 89 17.69 4.54 7.88
CA ALA A 89 19.04 4.33 7.38
C ALA A 89 19.09 4.25 5.85
N PHE A 90 18.10 3.63 5.22
CA PHE A 90 17.98 3.62 3.76
C PHE A 90 17.84 5.04 3.19
N TRP A 91 16.99 5.88 3.77
CA TRP A 91 16.82 7.25 3.31
C TRP A 91 18.12 8.06 3.45
N ASP A 92 18.81 7.93 4.58
CA ASP A 92 20.02 8.69 4.83
C ASP A 92 21.19 8.25 3.94
N TYR A 93 21.42 6.94 3.80
CA TYR A 93 22.57 6.42 3.06
C TYR A 93 22.33 6.25 1.57
N CYS A 94 21.10 6.05 1.15
CA CYS A 94 20.78 5.73 -0.24
C CYS A 94 20.11 6.91 -0.95
N ILE A 95 19.08 7.50 -0.39
CA ILE A 95 18.30 8.53 -1.07
C ILE A 95 18.89 9.93 -0.89
N SER A 96 19.41 10.27 0.28
CA SER A 96 20.01 11.58 0.53
C SER A 96 21.16 11.95 -0.46
N PRO A 97 22.08 11.04 -0.85
CA PRO A 97 23.06 11.34 -1.90
C PRO A 97 22.42 11.63 -3.27
N PHE A 98 21.34 10.94 -3.60
CA PHE A 98 20.59 11.21 -4.84
C PHE A 98 19.98 12.61 -4.82
N GLU A 99 19.29 12.98 -3.74
CA GLU A 99 18.69 14.31 -3.59
C GLU A 99 19.74 15.42 -3.66
N LYS A 100 20.88 15.26 -2.98
CA LYS A 100 21.99 16.22 -2.99
C LYS A 100 22.66 16.36 -4.36
N SER A 101 22.47 15.41 -5.25
CA SER A 101 23.00 15.48 -6.63
C SER A 101 22.29 16.50 -7.52
N PHE A 102 21.14 17.03 -7.09
CA PHE A 102 20.41 18.05 -7.84
C PHE A 102 20.92 19.45 -7.49
N PRO A 103 21.19 20.30 -8.50
CA PRO A 103 21.51 21.72 -8.26
C PRO A 103 20.40 22.49 -7.52
N SER A 104 19.19 21.98 -7.60
CA SER A 104 18.00 22.52 -6.92
C SER A 104 17.81 22.02 -5.49
N TRP A 105 18.73 21.23 -4.95
CA TRP A 105 18.63 20.75 -3.57
C TRP A 105 18.75 21.90 -2.58
N ILE A 106 17.69 22.11 -1.80
CA ILE A 106 17.57 23.23 -0.86
C ILE A 106 17.85 22.84 0.60
N GLY A 107 18.19 21.57 0.85
CA GLY A 107 18.37 21.04 2.21
C GLY A 107 17.06 20.59 2.86
N ASN A 108 17.17 19.67 3.78
CA ASN A 108 16.05 19.15 4.59
C ASN A 108 15.79 19.98 5.86
N LYS A 109 16.77 20.78 6.29
CA LYS A 109 16.69 21.71 7.42
C LYS A 109 17.33 23.04 7.05
N PHE A 110 16.97 24.09 7.78
CA PHE A 110 17.52 25.42 7.54
C PHE A 110 19.06 25.46 7.63
N GLU A 111 19.64 24.73 8.60
CA GLU A 111 21.08 24.62 8.79
C GLU A 111 21.81 23.98 7.63
N ASN A 112 21.15 23.01 6.96
CA ASN A 112 21.71 22.25 5.83
C ASN A 112 21.46 22.92 4.48
N ARG A 113 20.83 24.09 4.48
CA ARG A 113 20.52 24.82 3.25
C ARG A 113 21.80 25.38 2.63
N PRO A 114 22.04 25.15 1.32
CA PRO A 114 23.16 25.79 0.62
C PRO A 114 23.15 27.30 0.77
N GLU A 115 24.33 27.91 0.89
CA GLU A 115 24.49 29.36 1.13
C GLU A 115 23.70 30.22 0.15
N ILE A 116 23.68 29.81 -1.14
CA ILE A 116 22.96 30.53 -2.20
C ILE A 116 21.44 30.60 -1.99
N PHE A 117 20.90 29.72 -1.15
CA PHE A 117 19.46 29.64 -0.87
C PHE A 117 19.10 30.09 0.56
N LYS A 118 20.10 30.40 1.41
CA LYS A 118 19.82 30.86 2.75
C LYS A 118 19.02 32.16 2.73
N GLY A 119 18.05 32.27 3.65
CA GLY A 119 17.19 33.45 3.78
C GLY A 119 16.13 33.60 2.68
N MET A 120 16.03 32.70 1.74
CA MET A 120 15.00 32.74 0.70
C MET A 120 13.77 31.89 1.09
N ASP A 121 12.58 32.45 0.88
CA ASP A 121 11.33 31.69 0.92
C ASP A 121 11.13 30.90 -0.38
N ASN A 122 10.17 29.96 -0.37
CA ASN A 122 9.91 29.09 -1.52
C ASN A 122 9.46 29.87 -2.77
N LYS A 123 8.72 30.97 -2.61
CA LYS A 123 8.27 31.80 -3.73
C LYS A 123 9.46 32.49 -4.40
N THR A 124 10.37 33.02 -3.61
CA THR A 124 11.60 33.66 -4.10
C THR A 124 12.51 32.64 -4.76
N LEU A 125 12.64 31.43 -4.21
CA LEU A 125 13.42 30.34 -4.82
C LEU A 125 12.87 29.98 -6.21
N VAL A 126 11.57 29.72 -6.31
CA VAL A 126 10.94 29.39 -7.61
C VAL A 126 11.08 30.52 -8.60
N ARG A 127 10.91 31.78 -8.18
CA ARG A 127 11.04 32.93 -9.08
C ARG A 127 12.45 33.11 -9.61
N LYS A 128 13.49 32.86 -8.80
CA LYS A 128 14.91 33.11 -9.19
C LYS A 128 15.57 31.91 -9.86
N TYR A 129 15.16 30.69 -9.52
CA TYR A 129 15.86 29.47 -9.89
C TYR A 129 14.95 28.38 -10.44
N GLY A 130 13.65 28.66 -10.65
CA GLY A 130 12.69 27.67 -11.11
C GLY A 130 13.04 27.06 -12.45
N ASP A 131 13.71 27.82 -13.32
CA ASP A 131 14.25 27.36 -14.60
C ASP A 131 15.35 26.29 -14.48
N LYS A 132 16.01 26.23 -13.32
CA LYS A 132 17.06 25.24 -12.99
C LYS A 132 16.54 24.00 -12.29
N PHE A 133 15.27 24.01 -11.91
CA PHE A 133 14.65 22.85 -11.28
C PHE A 133 14.33 21.81 -12.37
N PRO A 134 14.53 20.52 -12.09
CA PRO A 134 14.13 19.48 -13.03
C PRO A 134 12.61 19.50 -13.23
N THR A 135 12.16 19.20 -14.43
CA THR A 135 10.76 18.85 -14.63
C THR A 135 10.43 17.57 -13.89
N TRP A 136 9.15 17.32 -13.65
CA TRP A 136 8.73 16.10 -12.97
C TRP A 136 9.21 14.84 -13.71
N ASP A 137 9.10 14.83 -15.03
CA ASP A 137 9.54 13.69 -15.85
C ASP A 137 11.06 13.48 -15.78
N ALA A 138 11.84 14.56 -15.86
CA ALA A 138 13.29 14.48 -15.70
C ALA A 138 13.73 14.03 -14.30
N PHE A 139 12.96 14.37 -13.26
CA PHE A 139 13.19 13.89 -11.90
C PHE A 139 12.88 12.38 -11.83
N CYS A 140 11.74 11.93 -12.36
CA CYS A 140 11.36 10.52 -12.38
C CYS A 140 12.38 9.66 -13.13
N ASP A 141 12.82 10.10 -14.31
CA ASP A 141 13.84 9.40 -15.09
C ASP A 141 15.17 9.24 -14.34
N ARG A 142 15.59 10.30 -13.63
CA ARG A 142 16.80 10.21 -12.80
C ARG A 142 16.61 9.30 -11.61
N LEU A 143 15.45 9.34 -10.97
CA LEU A 143 15.12 8.48 -9.83
C LEU A 143 15.13 7.01 -10.26
N ASP A 144 14.52 6.68 -11.39
CA ASP A 144 14.49 5.32 -11.94
C ASP A 144 15.92 4.80 -12.23
N LYS A 145 16.75 5.62 -12.87
CA LYS A 145 18.16 5.28 -13.13
C LYS A 145 18.93 5.07 -11.82
N TYR A 146 18.65 5.89 -10.81
CA TYR A 146 19.30 5.76 -9.51
C TYR A 146 18.86 4.49 -8.78
N ILE A 147 17.57 4.15 -8.81
CA ILE A 147 17.02 2.90 -8.25
C ILE A 147 17.65 1.69 -8.96
N GLN A 148 17.75 1.71 -10.28
CA GLN A 148 18.42 0.65 -11.04
C GLN A 148 19.89 0.52 -10.64
N TYR A 149 20.62 1.63 -10.55
CA TYR A 149 22.01 1.63 -10.07
C TYR A 149 22.10 1.04 -8.66
N TYR A 150 21.22 1.46 -7.74
CA TYR A 150 21.19 0.95 -6.37
C TYR A 150 20.95 -0.56 -6.33
N ASN A 151 19.96 -1.03 -7.08
CA ASN A 151 19.56 -2.45 -7.09
C ASN A 151 20.60 -3.38 -7.74
N ASN A 152 21.43 -2.86 -8.63
CA ASN A 152 22.48 -3.64 -9.32
C ASN A 152 23.85 -3.50 -8.66
N LYS A 153 24.03 -2.61 -7.70
CA LYS A 153 25.32 -2.43 -7.02
C LYS A 153 25.51 -3.48 -5.92
N GLN A 154 26.61 -4.23 -5.97
CA GLN A 154 27.00 -5.19 -4.93
C GLN A 154 27.10 -4.50 -3.55
N ARG A 155 26.70 -5.22 -2.51
CA ARG A 155 26.68 -4.76 -1.13
C ARG A 155 27.46 -5.71 -0.23
N ALA A 156 28.33 -5.15 0.60
CA ALA A 156 29.11 -5.93 1.57
C ALA A 156 28.24 -6.67 2.61
N THR A 157 27.02 -6.22 2.82
CA THR A 157 26.04 -6.81 3.76
C THR A 157 25.18 -7.91 3.13
N LEU A 158 25.23 -8.06 1.81
CA LEU A 158 24.50 -9.08 1.08
C LEU A 158 25.51 -10.07 0.52
N VAL A 159 25.60 -11.24 1.12
CA VAL A 159 26.58 -12.25 0.73
C VAL A 159 25.93 -13.63 0.58
N THR A 160 26.45 -14.44 -0.35
CA THR A 160 26.11 -15.87 -0.44
C THR A 160 26.69 -16.65 0.72
N ILE A 161 26.31 -17.92 0.84
CA ILE A 161 26.91 -18.84 1.82
C ILE A 161 28.44 -18.97 1.63
N GLU A 162 28.90 -18.89 0.37
CA GLU A 162 30.32 -18.92 0.03
C GLU A 162 31.07 -17.58 0.24
N GLY A 163 30.34 -16.51 0.67
CA GLY A 163 30.93 -15.21 0.94
C GLY A 163 31.03 -14.27 -0.26
N ASN A 164 30.43 -14.60 -1.41
CA ASN A 164 30.39 -13.71 -2.56
C ASN A 164 29.38 -12.56 -2.32
N GLN A 165 29.79 -11.34 -2.63
CA GLN A 165 28.92 -10.17 -2.49
C GLN A 165 27.81 -10.19 -3.55
N LEU A 166 26.60 -9.85 -3.14
CA LEU A 166 25.41 -9.76 -3.98
C LEU A 166 24.92 -8.30 -4.09
N SER A 167 24.33 -8.00 -5.20
CA SER A 167 23.47 -6.82 -5.33
C SER A 167 22.08 -7.11 -4.73
N PRO A 168 21.28 -6.09 -4.40
CA PRO A 168 19.91 -6.28 -3.94
C PRO A 168 19.06 -7.12 -4.88
N ILE A 169 19.18 -6.94 -6.20
CA ILE A 169 18.42 -7.72 -7.18
C ILE A 169 18.86 -9.18 -7.22
N GLU A 170 20.18 -9.46 -7.15
CA GLU A 170 20.68 -10.83 -7.09
C GLU A 170 20.24 -11.54 -5.81
N ALA A 171 20.31 -10.85 -4.66
CA ALA A 171 19.82 -11.40 -3.40
C ALA A 171 18.30 -11.68 -3.45
N TYR A 172 17.53 -10.78 -4.06
CA TYR A 172 16.10 -10.94 -4.22
C TYR A 172 15.76 -12.14 -5.13
N THR A 173 16.46 -12.33 -6.26
CA THR A 173 16.19 -13.44 -7.20
C THR A 173 16.50 -14.82 -6.62
N GLN A 174 17.29 -14.91 -5.52
CA GLN A 174 17.56 -16.17 -4.82
C GLN A 174 16.45 -16.58 -3.85
N ILE A 175 15.47 -15.71 -3.61
CA ILE A 175 14.34 -15.99 -2.72
C ILE A 175 13.16 -16.50 -3.56
N GLU A 176 12.52 -17.56 -3.11
CA GLU A 176 11.27 -18.02 -3.72
C GLU A 176 10.15 -17.01 -3.46
N HIS A 177 9.46 -16.59 -4.52
CA HIS A 177 8.42 -15.59 -4.47
C HIS A 177 7.08 -16.16 -4.88
N THR A 178 6.06 -15.96 -4.06
CA THR A 178 4.68 -16.22 -4.42
C THR A 178 4.03 -14.93 -4.90
N ILE A 179 3.85 -14.79 -6.23
CA ILE A 179 3.14 -13.66 -6.82
C ILE A 179 1.66 -14.03 -6.92
N PRO A 180 0.78 -13.38 -6.15
CA PRO A 180 -0.64 -13.67 -6.19
C PRO A 180 -1.26 -13.15 -7.49
N SER A 181 -2.26 -13.83 -7.98
CA SER A 181 -3.04 -13.33 -9.10
C SER A 181 -3.76 -12.02 -8.75
N GLN A 182 -4.04 -11.19 -9.75
CA GLN A 182 -4.79 -9.94 -9.54
C GLN A 182 -6.15 -10.20 -8.87
N MET A 183 -6.78 -11.32 -9.20
CA MET A 183 -8.03 -11.75 -8.60
C MET A 183 -7.88 -12.05 -7.10
N GLU A 184 -6.82 -12.75 -6.68
CA GLU A 184 -6.54 -13.03 -5.27
C GLU A 184 -6.29 -11.74 -4.51
N LEU A 185 -5.45 -10.85 -5.05
CA LEU A 185 -5.21 -9.54 -4.48
C LEU A 185 -6.51 -8.76 -4.29
N THR A 186 -7.26 -8.57 -5.36
CA THR A 186 -8.53 -7.86 -5.31
C THR A 186 -9.50 -8.54 -4.34
N SER A 187 -9.47 -9.87 -4.27
CA SER A 187 -10.34 -10.64 -3.37
C SER A 187 -10.00 -10.49 -1.89
N LYS A 188 -8.74 -10.25 -1.55
CA LYS A 188 -8.25 -10.12 -0.16
C LYS A 188 -8.23 -8.68 0.35
N MET A 189 -8.30 -7.70 -0.56
CA MET A 189 -8.26 -6.26 -0.26
C MET A 189 -9.60 -5.56 -0.30
N ARG A 190 -10.67 -6.27 -0.52
CA ARG A 190 -11.93 -5.59 -0.72
C ARG A 190 -12.49 -5.04 0.58
N ASP A 191 -13.03 -3.83 0.43
CA ASP A 191 -13.75 -3.12 1.44
C ASP A 191 -14.64 -4.08 2.25
N PRO A 192 -14.50 -4.13 3.58
CA PRO A 192 -15.39 -4.86 4.44
C PRO A 192 -16.85 -4.39 4.36
N TYR A 193 -17.07 -3.23 3.73
CA TYR A 193 -18.39 -2.77 3.42
C TYR A 193 -18.98 -3.56 2.27
N ILE A 194 -19.76 -4.54 2.65
CA ILE A 194 -20.64 -5.18 1.70
C ILE A 194 -21.74 -4.19 1.41
N GLU A 195 -21.66 -3.59 0.27
CA GLU A 195 -22.80 -2.87 -0.23
C GLU A 195 -23.84 -3.88 -0.71
N THR A 196 -25.05 -3.82 -0.17
CA THR A 196 -26.10 -4.71 -0.62
C THR A 196 -26.96 -3.99 -1.68
N ARG A 197 -27.22 -4.71 -2.78
CA ARG A 197 -28.12 -4.26 -3.85
C ARG A 197 -29.15 -5.32 -4.13
N VAL A 198 -30.34 -4.84 -4.57
CA VAL A 198 -31.41 -5.73 -5.06
C VAL A 198 -31.24 -5.93 -6.55
N VAL A 199 -31.26 -7.16 -7.00
CA VAL A 199 -31.24 -7.49 -8.44
C VAL A 199 -32.56 -7.05 -9.07
N GLN A 200 -32.52 -6.14 -10.03
CA GLN A 200 -33.66 -5.62 -10.77
C GLN A 200 -33.48 -5.88 -12.26
N ARG A 201 -34.50 -6.43 -12.92
CA ARG A 201 -34.49 -6.69 -14.37
C ARG A 201 -33.24 -7.44 -14.85
N SER A 202 -32.78 -8.40 -14.07
CA SER A 202 -31.52 -9.16 -14.30
C SER A 202 -30.26 -8.30 -14.34
N MET A 203 -30.26 -7.17 -13.64
CA MET A 203 -29.12 -6.24 -13.57
C MET A 203 -28.95 -5.71 -12.15
N ILE A 204 -27.78 -5.16 -11.89
CA ILE A 204 -27.46 -4.42 -10.68
C ILE A 204 -26.91 -3.07 -11.10
N GLU A 205 -27.39 -2.03 -10.47
CA GLU A 205 -26.84 -0.67 -10.64
C GLU A 205 -25.90 -0.32 -9.49
N LYS A 206 -24.72 0.21 -9.84
CA LYS A 206 -23.79 0.81 -8.89
C LYS A 206 -23.13 2.04 -9.53
N ASN A 207 -23.27 3.19 -8.87
CA ASN A 207 -22.69 4.47 -9.32
C ASN A 207 -23.07 4.83 -10.79
N GLY A 208 -24.30 4.55 -11.22
CA GLY A 208 -24.76 4.77 -12.59
C GLY A 208 -24.29 3.71 -13.61
N ILE A 209 -23.52 2.71 -13.18
CA ILE A 209 -23.09 1.61 -14.03
C ILE A 209 -24.01 0.42 -13.83
N LEU A 210 -24.49 -0.13 -14.93
CA LEU A 210 -25.32 -1.33 -14.93
C LEU A 210 -24.46 -2.58 -15.18
N TYR A 211 -24.51 -3.49 -14.24
CA TYR A 211 -23.82 -4.79 -14.34
C TYR A 211 -24.85 -5.87 -14.71
N TRP A 212 -24.52 -6.65 -15.72
CA TRP A 212 -25.35 -7.75 -16.19
C TRP A 212 -24.58 -9.07 -16.16
N HIS A 213 -25.29 -10.12 -15.72
CA HIS A 213 -24.80 -11.48 -15.82
C HIS A 213 -26.01 -12.44 -15.89
N PRO A 214 -25.94 -13.55 -16.66
CA PRO A 214 -27.06 -14.50 -16.78
C PRO A 214 -27.60 -15.00 -15.44
N ILE A 215 -26.76 -15.15 -14.42
CA ILE A 215 -27.16 -15.59 -13.08
C ILE A 215 -28.19 -14.66 -12.42
N PHE A 216 -28.18 -13.39 -12.77
CA PHE A 216 -29.11 -12.42 -12.21
C PHE A 216 -30.56 -12.69 -12.56
N ALA A 217 -30.82 -13.40 -13.64
CA ALA A 217 -32.18 -13.81 -14.01
C ALA A 217 -32.83 -14.68 -12.92
N SER A 218 -32.04 -15.52 -12.25
CA SER A 218 -32.50 -16.38 -11.14
C SER A 218 -32.53 -15.67 -9.78
N MET A 219 -32.03 -14.44 -9.72
CA MET A 219 -31.86 -13.68 -8.49
C MET A 219 -32.73 -12.40 -8.43
N ILE A 220 -33.63 -12.21 -9.38
CA ILE A 220 -34.51 -11.02 -9.42
C ILE A 220 -35.26 -10.88 -8.09
N GLY A 221 -35.20 -9.68 -7.51
CA GLY A 221 -35.79 -9.34 -6.21
C GLY A 221 -34.96 -9.76 -5.00
N ARG A 222 -33.87 -10.54 -5.17
CA ARG A 222 -32.99 -10.91 -4.05
C ARG A 222 -32.00 -9.79 -3.74
N LYS A 223 -31.70 -9.63 -2.45
CA LYS A 223 -30.59 -8.82 -1.95
C LYS A 223 -29.30 -9.63 -2.08
N ILE A 224 -28.30 -9.04 -2.70
CA ILE A 224 -26.96 -9.61 -2.80
C ILE A 224 -25.92 -8.61 -2.35
N GLY A 225 -24.82 -9.09 -1.81
CA GLY A 225 -23.68 -8.28 -1.45
C GLY A 225 -22.76 -8.06 -2.66
N LEU A 226 -22.15 -6.91 -2.71
CA LEU A 226 -21.22 -6.52 -3.77
C LEU A 226 -19.88 -6.16 -3.17
N TYR A 227 -18.81 -6.69 -3.75
CA TYR A 227 -17.47 -6.14 -3.63
C TYR A 227 -17.08 -5.49 -4.94
N TYR A 228 -16.46 -4.32 -4.87
CA TYR A 228 -15.98 -3.61 -6.05
C TYR A 228 -14.74 -2.79 -5.67
N ASP A 229 -13.92 -2.51 -6.67
CA ASP A 229 -12.82 -1.56 -6.57
C ASP A 229 -13.30 -0.22 -7.14
N GLU A 230 -13.29 0.85 -6.33
CA GLU A 230 -13.70 2.19 -6.78
C GLU A 230 -12.87 2.70 -7.96
N LYS A 231 -11.64 2.20 -8.12
CA LYS A 231 -10.76 2.55 -9.24
C LYS A 231 -10.98 1.70 -10.49
N ASN A 232 -11.56 0.52 -10.32
CA ASN A 232 -11.87 -0.39 -11.42
C ASN A 232 -13.32 -0.87 -11.32
N LEU A 233 -14.23 -0.02 -11.76
CA LEU A 233 -15.66 -0.33 -11.80
C LEU A 233 -16.06 -1.25 -12.97
N ARG A 234 -15.09 -1.82 -13.72
CA ARG A 234 -15.41 -2.77 -14.80
C ARG A 234 -15.89 -4.11 -14.31
N GLU A 235 -15.53 -4.44 -13.08
CA GLU A 235 -15.82 -5.74 -12.47
C GLU A 235 -16.39 -5.56 -11.07
N ILE A 236 -17.41 -6.35 -10.75
CA ILE A 236 -17.93 -6.49 -9.39
C ILE A 236 -17.91 -7.97 -9.01
N ILE A 237 -17.65 -8.25 -7.73
CA ILE A 237 -17.79 -9.63 -7.22
C ILE A 237 -19.03 -9.72 -6.36
N LEU A 238 -19.78 -10.78 -6.59
CA LEU A 238 -20.98 -11.08 -5.84
C LEU A 238 -20.65 -11.84 -4.57
N CYS A 239 -21.36 -11.54 -3.51
CA CYS A 239 -21.34 -12.27 -2.27
C CYS A 239 -22.77 -12.39 -1.70
N ASN A 240 -22.97 -13.25 -0.70
CA ASN A 240 -24.24 -13.25 -0.01
C ASN A 240 -24.42 -12.00 0.86
N GLU A 241 -25.59 -11.78 1.45
CA GLU A 241 -25.89 -10.62 2.32
C GLU A 241 -24.96 -10.52 3.53
N LYS A 242 -24.29 -11.60 3.92
CA LYS A 242 -23.34 -11.68 5.03
C LYS A 242 -21.89 -11.51 4.58
N GLY A 243 -21.63 -11.29 3.28
CA GLY A 243 -20.29 -11.16 2.74
C GLY A 243 -19.55 -12.45 2.51
N VAL A 244 -20.19 -13.58 2.71
CA VAL A 244 -19.59 -14.85 2.37
C VAL A 244 -19.63 -15.00 0.85
N ARG A 245 -18.47 -15.18 0.26
CA ARG A 245 -18.35 -15.41 -1.19
C ARG A 245 -18.91 -16.78 -1.53
N PRO A 246 -19.55 -16.93 -2.68
CA PRO A 246 -19.70 -18.25 -3.24
C PRO A 246 -18.29 -18.83 -3.50
N ASP A 247 -18.09 -20.10 -3.18
CA ASP A 247 -16.82 -20.81 -3.38
C ASP A 247 -16.39 -20.91 -4.86
N ARG A 248 -17.14 -20.31 -5.75
CA ARG A 248 -16.87 -20.20 -7.18
C ARG A 248 -17.03 -18.75 -7.61
N VAL A 249 -15.97 -18.21 -8.18
CA VAL A 249 -15.99 -16.98 -8.97
C VAL A 249 -16.75 -17.32 -10.27
N TRP A 250 -17.82 -16.60 -10.50
CA TRP A 250 -18.60 -16.68 -11.73
C TRP A 250 -18.13 -15.62 -12.70
#